data_14752d0cc791dc71d1d11a6f854037b2
#
_entry.id   14752d0cc791dc71d1d11a6f854037b2
#
_cell.length_a   1.000
_cell.length_b   1.000
_cell.length_c   1.000
_cell.angle_alpha   90.00
_cell.angle_beta   90.00
_cell.angle_gamma   90.00
#
_symmetry.space_group_name_H-M   'P 1'
#
loop_
_entity.id
_entity.type
_entity.pdbx_description
1 polymer ?
#
loop_
_entity_poly.entity_id
_entity_poly.type
_entity_poly.pdbx_seq_one_letter_code
_entity_poly.pdbx_strand_id
1 'polypeptide(L)'
;MDVFQDAVARLERIAAGAGIAAEVVDALRQPKAVLTADLPVRMDDGSTRHFLAYRCRYNDALGPTKGGIRYHPGVTLSEIQALALWMTLKCAVAGLPYGGAKGGVVVDPKALSRLELERLSRAYMRAMADFVGPDLDVPAPDVYTNARIMGWMADEYEAIVRVKAPGVITGKPILLGGSQGREEATGRGAFIVIQEYAKRVGLVPERTRVAVQGFGNAGYPVAKLLQEAGYRIVALSDSQGGIVAEGGFDIESLHQHKQQTRKLEGVYCEASVCELVGHRNISNEELLELDVDLLVPAALEGVITAENVGRIRARAIAEVANGPIESGADASLRERGITVLPDVLTNAGGVTVSYFEWVQNRQGHPWTLEEVRDRLEQVMSRAFDAIWRIHTGEDVPLRDAAYIVALRRIGEAIESQGTRVFFAEGGR
;
A
#
# COMPACT_ATOMS: atom_id res chain seq x y z
N MET A 1 -5.18 8.90 -21.14
CA MET A 1 -3.94 8.11 -21.33
C MET A 1 -4.09 6.79 -20.60
N ASP A 2 -3.43 5.74 -21.00
CA ASP A 2 -3.48 4.43 -20.31
C ASP A 2 -2.71 4.52 -18.98
N VAL A 3 -3.26 4.02 -17.89
CA VAL A 3 -2.69 4.12 -16.52
C VAL A 3 -1.26 3.55 -16.45
N PHE A 4 -0.97 2.49 -17.20
CA PHE A 4 0.37 1.92 -17.25
C PHE A 4 1.35 2.86 -17.97
N GLN A 5 0.94 3.43 -19.11
CA GLN A 5 1.77 4.37 -19.86
C GLN A 5 2.07 5.65 -19.03
N ASP A 6 1.10 6.13 -18.25
CA ASP A 6 1.31 7.27 -17.34
C ASP A 6 2.32 6.94 -16.24
N ALA A 7 2.26 5.74 -15.67
CA ALA A 7 3.19 5.29 -14.64
C ALA A 7 4.64 5.19 -15.19
N VAL A 8 4.80 4.65 -16.41
CA VAL A 8 6.10 4.56 -17.10
C VAL A 8 6.62 5.95 -17.45
N ALA A 9 5.79 6.84 -18.02
CA ALA A 9 6.19 8.20 -18.37
C ALA A 9 6.65 9.00 -17.14
N ARG A 10 5.99 8.83 -15.99
CA ARG A 10 6.43 9.44 -14.72
C ARG A 10 7.81 8.91 -14.31
N LEU A 11 8.02 7.60 -14.36
CA LEU A 11 9.30 6.97 -14.06
C LEU A 11 10.41 7.52 -14.95
N GLU A 12 10.20 7.56 -16.26
CA GLU A 12 11.19 8.07 -17.24
C GLU A 12 11.56 9.52 -16.99
N ARG A 13 10.56 10.37 -16.70
CA ARG A 13 10.80 11.79 -16.40
C ARG A 13 11.67 11.97 -15.16
N ILE A 14 11.38 11.23 -14.07
CA ILE A 14 12.15 11.31 -12.82
C ILE A 14 13.55 10.74 -13.03
N ALA A 15 13.67 9.61 -13.73
CA ALA A 15 14.95 8.98 -14.04
C ALA A 15 15.88 9.90 -14.84
N ALA A 16 15.35 10.60 -15.86
CA ALA A 16 16.10 11.57 -16.66
C ALA A 16 16.61 12.75 -15.79
N GLY A 17 15.76 13.27 -14.88
CA GLY A 17 16.16 14.35 -13.98
C GLY A 17 17.20 13.95 -12.94
N ALA A 18 17.24 12.67 -12.56
CA ALA A 18 18.15 12.13 -11.55
C ALA A 18 19.42 11.47 -12.12
N GLY A 19 19.62 11.51 -13.45
CA GLY A 19 20.79 10.89 -14.11
C GLY A 19 20.85 9.37 -13.97
N ILE A 20 19.72 8.69 -13.89
CA ILE A 20 19.65 7.22 -13.83
C ILE A 20 20.06 6.66 -15.20
N ALA A 21 20.90 5.61 -15.19
CA ALA A 21 21.38 4.96 -16.41
C ALA A 21 20.23 4.45 -17.29
N ALA A 22 20.36 4.62 -18.59
CA ALA A 22 19.31 4.24 -19.56
C ALA A 22 18.97 2.73 -19.48
N GLU A 23 19.94 1.86 -19.22
CA GLU A 23 19.73 0.41 -19.05
C GLU A 23 18.81 0.07 -17.89
N VAL A 24 18.85 0.85 -16.79
CA VAL A 24 17.94 0.70 -15.64
C VAL A 24 16.51 1.09 -16.03
N VAL A 25 16.38 2.19 -16.79
CA VAL A 25 15.08 2.64 -17.30
C VAL A 25 14.49 1.63 -18.27
N ASP A 26 15.30 1.11 -19.20
CA ASP A 26 14.91 0.11 -20.19
C ASP A 26 14.41 -1.18 -19.50
N ALA A 27 15.07 -1.62 -18.43
CA ALA A 27 14.67 -2.78 -17.63
C ALA A 27 13.33 -2.58 -16.87
N LEU A 28 12.87 -1.32 -16.74
CA LEU A 28 11.64 -0.97 -16.03
C LEU A 28 10.51 -0.49 -16.96
N ARG A 29 10.72 -0.43 -18.30
CA ARG A 29 9.68 -0.03 -19.26
C ARG A 29 8.60 -1.07 -19.44
N GLN A 30 8.94 -2.35 -19.27
CA GLN A 30 8.02 -3.46 -19.48
C GLN A 30 8.13 -4.45 -18.32
N PRO A 31 7.02 -5.11 -17.93
CA PRO A 31 7.09 -6.20 -16.96
C PRO A 31 7.90 -7.37 -17.51
N LYS A 32 8.64 -8.05 -16.64
CA LYS A 32 9.41 -9.26 -16.95
C LYS A 32 8.54 -10.38 -17.51
N ALA A 33 7.33 -10.55 -16.95
CA ALA A 33 6.39 -11.56 -17.43
C ALA A 33 4.96 -11.24 -16.97
N VAL A 34 4.00 -11.58 -17.83
CA VAL A 34 2.57 -11.50 -17.54
C VAL A 34 1.89 -12.79 -17.92
N LEU A 35 1.10 -13.34 -17.02
CA LEU A 35 0.21 -14.48 -17.27
C LEU A 35 -1.25 -13.99 -17.27
N THR A 36 -1.95 -14.30 -18.34
CA THR A 36 -3.41 -14.14 -18.46
C THR A 36 -4.04 -15.52 -18.49
N ALA A 37 -5.04 -15.76 -17.69
CA ALA A 37 -5.70 -17.06 -17.60
C ALA A 37 -7.22 -16.93 -17.60
N ASP A 38 -7.90 -17.89 -18.23
CA ASP A 38 -9.33 -18.12 -18.08
C ASP A 38 -9.55 -19.11 -16.94
N LEU A 39 -10.41 -18.76 -15.98
CA LEU A 39 -10.71 -19.59 -14.82
C LEU A 39 -12.12 -20.16 -14.91
N PRO A 40 -12.30 -21.42 -15.37
CA PRO A 40 -13.60 -22.07 -15.31
C PRO A 40 -13.93 -22.46 -13.86
N VAL A 41 -15.06 -21.99 -13.36
CA VAL A 41 -15.54 -22.25 -12.00
C VAL A 41 -16.94 -22.83 -12.03
N ARG A 42 -17.13 -23.97 -11.36
CA ARG A 42 -18.47 -24.58 -11.16
C ARG A 42 -19.23 -23.74 -10.14
N MET A 43 -20.39 -23.23 -10.55
CA MET A 43 -21.29 -22.43 -9.71
C MET A 43 -22.20 -23.32 -8.85
N ASP A 44 -22.91 -22.71 -7.90
CA ASP A 44 -23.79 -23.45 -6.98
C ASP A 44 -25.03 -24.02 -7.71
N ASP A 45 -25.45 -23.41 -8.81
CA ASP A 45 -26.53 -23.88 -9.68
C ASP A 45 -26.09 -24.99 -10.65
N GLY A 46 -24.85 -25.44 -10.59
CA GLY A 46 -24.28 -26.47 -11.46
C GLY A 46 -23.77 -25.93 -12.81
N SER A 47 -23.95 -24.67 -13.15
CA SER A 47 -23.38 -24.07 -14.35
C SER A 47 -21.84 -23.89 -14.23
N THR A 48 -21.17 -23.59 -15.34
CA THR A 48 -19.75 -23.17 -15.32
C THR A 48 -19.67 -21.70 -15.75
N ARG A 49 -19.05 -20.86 -14.93
CA ARG A 49 -18.71 -19.49 -15.30
C ARG A 49 -17.21 -19.37 -15.51
N HIS A 50 -16.84 -18.49 -16.42
CA HIS A 50 -15.46 -18.18 -16.78
C HIS A 50 -15.07 -16.81 -16.25
N PHE A 51 -13.90 -16.73 -15.60
CA PHE A 51 -13.39 -15.50 -15.02
C PHE A 51 -12.01 -15.21 -15.57
N LEU A 52 -11.81 -14.00 -16.12
CA LEU A 52 -10.53 -13.55 -16.60
C LEU A 52 -9.62 -13.18 -15.44
N ALA A 53 -8.41 -13.70 -15.44
CA ALA A 53 -7.41 -13.48 -14.38
C ALA A 53 -6.06 -13.07 -14.93
N TYR A 54 -5.34 -12.27 -14.16
CA TYR A 54 -4.01 -11.78 -14.48
C TYR A 54 -3.04 -12.00 -13.32
N ARG A 55 -1.76 -12.26 -13.66
CA ARG A 55 -0.62 -12.11 -12.78
C ARG A 55 0.54 -11.48 -13.53
N CYS A 56 1.04 -10.35 -13.01
CA CYS A 56 2.16 -9.61 -13.57
C CYS A 56 3.33 -9.71 -12.59
N ARG A 57 4.47 -10.24 -13.04
CA ARG A 57 5.78 -10.16 -12.41
C ARG A 57 6.54 -9.04 -13.11
N TYR A 58 6.74 -7.91 -12.40
CA TYR A 58 7.24 -6.71 -13.07
C TYR A 58 8.77 -6.71 -13.19
N ASN A 59 9.46 -6.72 -12.05
CA ASN A 59 10.92 -6.73 -12.01
C ASN A 59 11.36 -7.49 -10.75
N ASP A 60 12.39 -8.32 -10.87
CA ASP A 60 12.92 -9.17 -9.80
C ASP A 60 14.43 -8.96 -9.55
N ALA A 61 14.98 -7.81 -9.94
CA ALA A 61 16.39 -7.50 -9.73
C ALA A 61 16.81 -7.53 -8.25
N LEU A 62 15.90 -7.15 -7.35
CA LEU A 62 16.13 -7.16 -5.90
C LEU A 62 15.76 -8.49 -5.21
N GLY A 63 15.05 -9.38 -5.89
CA GLY A 63 14.59 -10.66 -5.34
C GLY A 63 13.23 -11.09 -5.86
N PRO A 64 12.57 -12.10 -5.25
CA PRO A 64 11.28 -12.61 -5.68
C PRO A 64 10.26 -11.47 -5.82
N THR A 65 9.38 -11.55 -6.82
CA THR A 65 8.37 -10.52 -6.99
C THR A 65 7.29 -10.62 -5.90
N LYS A 66 6.69 -9.50 -5.51
CA LYS A 66 5.73 -9.41 -4.41
C LYS A 66 4.58 -8.50 -4.76
N GLY A 67 3.35 -8.95 -4.53
CA GLY A 67 2.18 -8.06 -4.71
C GLY A 67 0.84 -8.73 -4.49
N GLY A 68 -0.18 -7.91 -4.19
CA GLY A 68 -1.53 -8.36 -3.89
C GLY A 68 -2.30 -8.91 -5.09
N ILE A 69 -3.40 -9.62 -4.79
CA ILE A 69 -4.38 -10.10 -5.78
C ILE A 69 -5.68 -9.34 -5.56
N ARG A 70 -6.16 -8.61 -6.56
CA ARG A 70 -7.37 -7.79 -6.52
C ARG A 70 -8.54 -8.54 -7.15
N TYR A 71 -9.69 -8.56 -6.48
CA TYR A 71 -10.95 -9.02 -7.05
C TYR A 71 -11.86 -7.81 -7.30
N HIS A 72 -12.05 -7.45 -8.56
CA HIS A 72 -12.89 -6.31 -8.89
C HIS A 72 -13.38 -6.42 -10.34
N PRO A 73 -14.64 -6.05 -10.66
CA PRO A 73 -15.15 -6.13 -12.03
C PRO A 73 -14.44 -5.21 -13.02
N GLY A 74 -13.83 -4.14 -12.54
CA GLY A 74 -13.08 -3.18 -13.36
C GLY A 74 -11.58 -3.51 -13.55
N VAL A 75 -11.10 -4.66 -13.10
CA VAL A 75 -9.68 -5.05 -13.28
C VAL A 75 -9.33 -5.12 -14.76
N THR A 76 -8.24 -4.44 -15.14
CA THR A 76 -7.67 -4.48 -16.49
C THR A 76 -6.19 -4.87 -16.45
N LEU A 77 -5.67 -5.35 -17.58
CA LEU A 77 -4.25 -5.69 -17.68
C LEU A 77 -3.35 -4.46 -17.44
N SER A 78 -3.72 -3.31 -18.00
CA SER A 78 -2.99 -2.06 -17.83
C SER A 78 -2.91 -1.63 -16.36
N GLU A 79 -4.02 -1.70 -15.63
CA GLU A 79 -4.04 -1.44 -14.18
C GLU A 79 -3.11 -2.40 -13.43
N ILE A 80 -3.16 -3.70 -13.74
CA ILE A 80 -2.30 -4.71 -13.10
C ILE A 80 -0.81 -4.43 -13.36
N GLN A 81 -0.45 -4.02 -14.58
CA GLN A 81 0.93 -3.65 -14.92
C GLN A 81 1.41 -2.40 -14.16
N ALA A 82 0.58 -1.35 -14.11
CA ALA A 82 0.88 -0.13 -13.36
C ALA A 82 1.08 -0.41 -11.86
N LEU A 83 0.16 -1.18 -11.27
CA LEU A 83 0.24 -1.56 -9.86
C LEU A 83 1.46 -2.45 -9.55
N ALA A 84 1.88 -3.31 -10.50
CA ALA A 84 3.08 -4.14 -10.35
C ALA A 84 4.37 -3.29 -10.43
N LEU A 85 4.41 -2.26 -11.29
CA LEU A 85 5.49 -1.26 -11.32
C LEU A 85 5.57 -0.52 -9.97
N TRP A 86 4.45 0.00 -9.47
CA TRP A 86 4.43 0.69 -8.17
C TRP A 86 4.83 -0.22 -7.01
N MET A 87 4.49 -1.51 -7.06
CA MET A 87 4.97 -2.48 -6.08
C MET A 87 6.48 -2.67 -6.15
N THR A 88 7.09 -2.66 -7.37
CA THR A 88 8.55 -2.71 -7.54
C THR A 88 9.22 -1.53 -6.86
N LEU A 89 8.72 -0.32 -7.13
CA LEU A 89 9.24 0.91 -6.51
C LEU A 89 9.04 0.91 -4.99
N LYS A 90 7.87 0.50 -4.51
CA LYS A 90 7.55 0.43 -3.07
C LYS A 90 8.48 -0.52 -2.31
N CYS A 91 8.72 -1.72 -2.83
CA CYS A 91 9.65 -2.67 -2.22
C CYS A 91 11.09 -2.10 -2.20
N ALA A 92 11.52 -1.47 -3.29
CA ALA A 92 12.81 -0.83 -3.38
C ALA A 92 12.94 0.36 -2.40
N VAL A 93 11.93 1.23 -2.28
CA VAL A 93 11.90 2.34 -1.31
C VAL A 93 12.05 1.83 0.11
N ALA A 94 11.31 0.80 0.48
CA ALA A 94 11.39 0.21 1.82
C ALA A 94 12.68 -0.60 2.06
N GLY A 95 13.53 -0.78 1.04
CA GLY A 95 14.78 -1.55 1.14
C GLY A 95 14.54 -3.04 1.36
N LEU A 96 13.42 -3.57 0.85
CA LEU A 96 13.08 -4.99 0.95
C LEU A 96 13.75 -5.78 -0.18
N PRO A 97 14.18 -7.02 0.07
CA PRO A 97 14.75 -7.88 -0.96
C PRO A 97 13.65 -8.52 -1.81
N TYR A 98 12.80 -7.68 -2.37
CA TYR A 98 11.68 -8.04 -3.22
C TYR A 98 11.62 -7.18 -4.47
N GLY A 99 11.25 -7.81 -5.57
CA GLY A 99 10.73 -7.14 -6.74
C GLY A 99 9.24 -6.81 -6.58
N GLY A 100 8.60 -6.45 -7.69
CA GLY A 100 7.18 -6.10 -7.71
C GLY A 100 6.34 -7.05 -8.55
N ALA A 101 5.14 -7.34 -8.07
CA ALA A 101 4.12 -8.07 -8.79
C ALA A 101 2.72 -7.52 -8.50
N LYS A 102 1.75 -7.91 -9.31
CA LYS A 102 0.34 -7.69 -9.05
C LYS A 102 -0.49 -8.77 -9.73
N GLY A 103 -1.58 -9.17 -9.09
CA GLY A 103 -2.59 -10.04 -9.66
C GLY A 103 -3.98 -9.45 -9.58
N GLY A 104 -4.89 -9.99 -10.38
CA GLY A 104 -6.29 -9.61 -10.33
C GLY A 104 -7.19 -10.62 -11.01
N VAL A 105 -8.46 -10.59 -10.63
CA VAL A 105 -9.53 -11.35 -11.28
C VAL A 105 -10.67 -10.39 -11.58
N VAL A 106 -11.18 -10.45 -12.81
CA VAL A 106 -12.35 -9.68 -13.24
C VAL A 106 -13.60 -10.33 -12.68
N VAL A 107 -14.04 -9.87 -11.52
CA VAL A 107 -15.17 -10.46 -10.79
C VAL A 107 -15.79 -9.45 -9.83
N ASP A 108 -17.10 -9.48 -9.67
CA ASP A 108 -17.77 -8.90 -8.50
C ASP A 108 -17.88 -9.98 -7.40
N PRO A 109 -17.03 -9.96 -6.36
CA PRO A 109 -17.04 -10.97 -5.32
C PRO A 109 -18.29 -10.91 -4.43
N LYS A 110 -19.04 -9.79 -4.44
CA LYS A 110 -20.30 -9.66 -3.70
C LYS A 110 -21.43 -10.46 -4.34
N ALA A 111 -21.30 -10.76 -5.63
CA ALA A 111 -22.26 -11.56 -6.39
C ALA A 111 -22.01 -13.08 -6.28
N LEU A 112 -20.96 -13.50 -5.55
CA LEU A 112 -20.61 -14.90 -5.35
C LEU A 112 -20.99 -15.40 -3.96
N SER A 113 -21.40 -16.67 -3.87
CA SER A 113 -21.51 -17.37 -2.59
C SER A 113 -20.11 -17.59 -1.98
N ARG A 114 -20.06 -17.93 -0.70
CA ARG A 114 -18.78 -18.25 -0.04
C ARG A 114 -18.06 -19.45 -0.68
N LEU A 115 -18.81 -20.46 -1.12
CA LEU A 115 -18.26 -21.65 -1.79
C LEU A 115 -17.78 -21.33 -3.20
N GLU A 116 -18.49 -20.47 -3.93
CA GLU A 116 -18.08 -20.00 -5.25
C GLU A 116 -16.80 -19.18 -5.16
N LEU A 117 -16.71 -18.30 -4.15
CA LEU A 117 -15.51 -17.49 -3.89
C LEU A 117 -14.30 -18.37 -3.53
N GLU A 118 -14.49 -19.45 -2.76
CA GLU A 118 -13.42 -20.41 -2.48
C GLU A 118 -12.98 -21.13 -3.75
N ARG A 119 -13.93 -21.65 -4.54
CA ARG A 119 -13.64 -22.34 -5.80
C ARG A 119 -12.88 -21.44 -6.79
N LEU A 120 -13.28 -20.16 -6.91
CA LEU A 120 -12.59 -19.17 -7.72
C LEU A 120 -11.16 -18.94 -7.24
N SER A 121 -10.97 -18.78 -5.93
CA SER A 121 -9.65 -18.53 -5.34
C SER A 121 -8.69 -19.72 -5.54
N ARG A 122 -9.20 -20.95 -5.40
CA ARG A 122 -8.44 -22.17 -5.70
C ARG A 122 -8.16 -22.30 -7.20
N ALA A 123 -9.13 -21.97 -8.06
CA ALA A 123 -8.93 -21.97 -9.53
C ALA A 123 -7.84 -20.96 -9.94
N TYR A 124 -7.81 -19.77 -9.33
CA TYR A 124 -6.73 -18.80 -9.54
C TYR A 124 -5.37 -19.40 -9.18
N MET A 125 -5.25 -20.04 -8.01
CA MET A 125 -3.97 -20.63 -7.60
C MET A 125 -3.55 -21.78 -8.51
N ARG A 126 -4.48 -22.64 -8.96
CA ARG A 126 -4.17 -23.71 -9.94
C ARG A 126 -3.62 -23.15 -11.25
N ALA A 127 -4.23 -22.08 -11.76
CA ALA A 127 -3.77 -21.44 -13.01
C ALA A 127 -2.40 -20.75 -12.86
N MET A 128 -2.06 -20.32 -11.67
CA MET A 128 -0.84 -19.55 -11.39
C MET A 128 0.28 -20.37 -10.73
N ALA A 129 0.07 -21.67 -10.44
CA ALA A 129 0.98 -22.47 -9.60
C ALA A 129 2.42 -22.52 -10.13
N ASP A 130 2.62 -22.58 -11.44
CA ASP A 130 3.95 -22.56 -12.07
C ASP A 130 4.54 -21.15 -12.19
N PHE A 131 3.74 -20.12 -11.92
CA PHE A 131 4.13 -18.72 -12.05
C PHE A 131 4.42 -18.03 -10.72
N VAL A 132 3.95 -18.63 -9.61
CA VAL A 132 4.14 -18.16 -8.23
C VAL A 132 4.99 -19.16 -7.42
N GLY A 133 5.54 -18.72 -6.32
CA GLY A 133 6.33 -19.56 -5.43
C GLY A 133 7.11 -18.74 -4.40
N PRO A 134 7.54 -19.35 -3.30
CA PRO A 134 8.21 -18.62 -2.22
C PRO A 134 9.53 -17.96 -2.64
N ASP A 135 10.18 -18.46 -3.68
CA ASP A 135 11.44 -17.92 -4.23
C ASP A 135 11.25 -17.25 -5.60
N LEU A 136 10.01 -17.15 -6.10
CA LEU A 136 9.72 -16.70 -7.45
C LEU A 136 8.82 -15.46 -7.46
N ASP A 137 7.63 -15.61 -6.88
CA ASP A 137 6.61 -14.57 -6.82
C ASP A 137 5.65 -14.85 -5.66
N VAL A 138 5.53 -13.93 -4.74
CA VAL A 138 4.80 -14.10 -3.47
C VAL A 138 3.54 -13.25 -3.46
N PRO A 139 2.35 -13.81 -3.72
CA PRO A 139 1.09 -13.12 -3.63
C PRO A 139 0.75 -12.62 -2.21
N ALA A 140 -0.23 -11.72 -2.12
CA ALA A 140 -0.75 -11.17 -0.89
C ALA A 140 -2.22 -10.72 -1.07
N PRO A 141 -2.96 -10.35 0.00
CA PRO A 141 -4.28 -9.77 -0.15
C PRO A 141 -4.23 -8.34 -0.73
N ASP A 142 -5.31 -7.98 -1.41
CA ASP A 142 -5.58 -6.64 -1.96
C ASP A 142 -7.09 -6.38 -1.90
N VAL A 143 -7.63 -5.49 -2.74
CA VAL A 143 -9.06 -5.15 -2.77
C VAL A 143 -9.93 -6.41 -2.91
N TYR A 144 -10.89 -6.55 -2.02
CA TYR A 144 -11.84 -7.66 -1.90
C TYR A 144 -11.22 -9.06 -1.75
N THR A 145 -9.94 -9.14 -1.38
CA THR A 145 -9.34 -10.38 -0.88
C THR A 145 -8.91 -10.21 0.58
N ASN A 146 -8.74 -11.30 1.29
CA ASN A 146 -8.46 -11.29 2.73
C ASN A 146 -7.65 -12.53 3.17
N ALA A 147 -7.35 -12.60 4.46
CA ALA A 147 -6.56 -13.69 5.03
C ALA A 147 -7.14 -15.09 4.75
N ARG A 148 -8.46 -15.23 4.76
CA ARG A 148 -9.11 -16.52 4.47
C ARG A 148 -8.88 -16.96 3.03
N ILE A 149 -9.02 -16.05 2.08
CA ILE A 149 -8.73 -16.29 0.65
C ILE A 149 -7.25 -16.68 0.48
N MET A 150 -6.35 -16.00 1.16
CA MET A 150 -4.92 -16.37 1.15
C MET A 150 -4.68 -17.77 1.73
N GLY A 151 -5.43 -18.13 2.76
CA GLY A 151 -5.40 -19.48 3.32
C GLY A 151 -5.84 -20.57 2.32
N TRP A 152 -6.93 -20.34 1.58
CA TRP A 152 -7.39 -21.26 0.52
C TRP A 152 -6.38 -21.39 -0.62
N MET A 153 -5.76 -20.28 -1.01
CA MET A 153 -4.74 -20.26 -2.06
C MET A 153 -3.46 -20.99 -1.62
N ALA A 154 -3.03 -20.80 -0.38
CA ALA A 154 -1.87 -21.51 0.17
C ALA A 154 -2.11 -23.04 0.23
N ASP A 155 -3.28 -23.45 0.73
CA ASP A 155 -3.68 -24.85 0.80
C ASP A 155 -3.73 -25.51 -0.59
N GLU A 156 -4.28 -24.81 -1.59
CA GLU A 156 -4.33 -25.29 -2.96
C GLU A 156 -2.92 -25.44 -3.56
N TYR A 157 -2.05 -24.45 -3.36
CA TYR A 157 -0.67 -24.52 -3.84
C TYR A 157 0.09 -25.70 -3.22
N GLU A 158 -0.01 -25.88 -1.89
CA GLU A 158 0.61 -27.00 -1.17
C GLU A 158 0.11 -28.36 -1.67
N ALA A 159 -1.19 -28.46 -2.02
CA ALA A 159 -1.75 -29.67 -2.60
C ALA A 159 -1.16 -29.99 -3.99
N ILE A 160 -0.90 -28.95 -4.81
CA ILE A 160 -0.29 -29.09 -6.14
C ILE A 160 1.16 -29.55 -6.03
N VAL A 161 1.96 -28.81 -5.23
CA VAL A 161 3.41 -29.11 -5.09
C VAL A 161 3.71 -30.27 -4.14
N ARG A 162 2.72 -30.72 -3.37
CA ARG A 162 2.78 -31.86 -2.43
C ARG A 162 3.82 -31.69 -1.31
N VAL A 163 4.12 -30.43 -0.96
CA VAL A 163 4.99 -30.08 0.18
C VAL A 163 4.42 -28.86 0.89
N LYS A 164 4.74 -28.71 2.19
CA LYS A 164 4.40 -27.50 2.94
C LYS A 164 5.26 -26.32 2.45
N ALA A 165 4.60 -25.27 2.01
CA ALA A 165 5.23 -24.08 1.45
C ALA A 165 4.59 -22.78 2.01
N PRO A 166 4.60 -22.56 3.33
CA PRO A 166 3.92 -21.43 3.95
C PRO A 166 4.41 -20.06 3.46
N GLY A 167 5.61 -19.98 2.90
CA GLY A 167 6.18 -18.77 2.30
C GLY A 167 5.64 -18.42 0.92
N VAL A 168 4.78 -19.27 0.30
CA VAL A 168 4.26 -19.01 -1.06
C VAL A 168 3.38 -17.76 -1.15
N ILE A 169 2.68 -17.43 -0.08
CA ILE A 169 1.73 -16.31 -0.01
C ILE A 169 1.77 -15.67 1.37
N THR A 170 1.51 -14.38 1.47
CA THR A 170 1.47 -13.68 2.76
C THR A 170 0.08 -13.06 3.03
N GLY A 171 -0.13 -12.62 4.27
CA GLY A 171 -1.44 -12.16 4.73
C GLY A 171 -2.39 -13.31 5.06
N LYS A 172 -1.84 -14.47 5.41
CA LYS A 172 -2.60 -15.67 5.83
C LYS A 172 -3.14 -15.49 7.26
N PRO A 173 -4.13 -16.32 7.67
CA PRO A 173 -4.47 -16.47 9.08
C PRO A 173 -3.23 -16.86 9.92
N ILE A 174 -3.17 -16.39 11.16
CA ILE A 174 -2.03 -16.64 12.08
C ILE A 174 -1.70 -18.14 12.18
N LEU A 175 -2.72 -18.98 12.35
CA LEU A 175 -2.53 -20.44 12.45
C LEU A 175 -1.99 -21.13 11.18
N LEU A 176 -2.05 -20.44 10.04
CA LEU A 176 -1.47 -20.90 8.78
C LEU A 176 -0.11 -20.21 8.47
N GLY A 177 0.54 -19.66 9.48
CA GLY A 177 1.82 -18.97 9.35
C GLY A 177 1.71 -17.49 9.05
N GLY A 178 0.56 -16.86 9.32
CA GLY A 178 0.41 -15.40 9.25
C GLY A 178 1.27 -14.69 10.31
N SER A 179 1.65 -13.44 10.06
CA SER A 179 2.41 -12.63 11.02
C SER A 179 1.50 -11.80 11.89
N GLN A 180 1.83 -11.70 13.18
CA GLN A 180 1.24 -10.70 14.06
C GLN A 180 1.53 -9.28 13.54
N GLY A 181 0.69 -8.30 13.92
CA GLY A 181 0.83 -6.90 13.52
C GLY A 181 0.47 -6.59 12.05
N ARG A 182 0.08 -7.60 11.23
CA ARG A 182 -0.22 -7.39 9.81
C ARG A 182 -1.43 -6.48 9.58
N GLU A 183 -2.45 -6.56 10.43
CA GLU A 183 -3.68 -5.78 10.30
C GLU A 183 -3.44 -4.29 10.51
N GLU A 184 -2.59 -3.91 11.47
CA GLU A 184 -2.26 -2.51 11.76
C GLU A 184 -1.08 -1.97 10.93
N ALA A 185 -0.36 -2.82 10.20
CA ALA A 185 0.95 -2.52 9.61
C ALA A 185 0.96 -1.30 8.68
N THR A 186 -0.09 -1.11 7.87
CA THR A 186 -0.19 0.04 6.97
C THR A 186 -0.33 1.34 7.76
N GLY A 187 -1.27 1.40 8.71
CA GLY A 187 -1.47 2.58 9.55
C GLY A 187 -0.29 2.86 10.46
N ARG A 188 0.34 1.82 11.03
CA ARG A 188 1.55 1.97 11.86
C ARG A 188 2.74 2.47 11.04
N GLY A 189 2.92 1.97 9.82
CA GLY A 189 3.95 2.46 8.91
C GLY A 189 3.75 3.93 8.56
N ALA A 190 2.51 4.34 8.29
CA ALA A 190 2.16 5.73 8.05
C ALA A 190 2.44 6.62 9.28
N PHE A 191 2.06 6.13 10.46
CA PHE A 191 2.38 6.82 11.72
C PHE A 191 3.89 7.05 11.89
N ILE A 192 4.72 6.04 11.65
CA ILE A 192 6.19 6.16 11.75
C ILE A 192 6.71 7.24 10.77
N VAL A 193 6.25 7.22 9.51
CA VAL A 193 6.64 8.21 8.50
C VAL A 193 6.21 9.63 8.91
N ILE A 194 5.01 9.79 9.44
CA ILE A 194 4.51 11.07 9.94
C ILE A 194 5.38 11.56 11.12
N GLN A 195 5.73 10.68 12.06
CA GLN A 195 6.61 11.02 13.18
C GLN A 195 8.00 11.45 12.71
N GLU A 196 8.58 10.73 11.76
CA GLU A 196 9.88 11.07 11.19
C GLU A 196 9.84 12.43 10.47
N TYR A 197 8.78 12.73 9.76
CA TYR A 197 8.54 14.04 9.16
C TYR A 197 8.39 15.13 10.23
N ALA A 198 7.53 14.90 11.22
CA ALA A 198 7.25 15.85 12.30
C ALA A 198 8.53 16.27 13.05
N LYS A 199 9.41 15.31 13.37
CA LYS A 199 10.72 15.58 14.01
C LYS A 199 11.57 16.54 13.18
N ARG A 200 11.57 16.42 11.84
CA ARG A 200 12.42 17.21 10.95
C ARG A 200 11.92 18.62 10.69
N VAL A 201 10.60 18.79 10.69
CA VAL A 201 9.97 20.11 10.46
C VAL A 201 9.53 20.81 11.75
N GLY A 202 9.76 20.18 12.91
CA GLY A 202 9.44 20.77 14.21
C GLY A 202 7.93 20.84 14.49
N LEU A 203 7.14 19.89 14.00
CA LEU A 203 5.73 19.79 14.37
C LEU A 203 5.60 19.32 15.84
N VAL A 204 4.76 20.03 16.59
CA VAL A 204 4.45 19.71 17.97
C VAL A 204 3.11 18.97 18.00
N PRO A 205 3.07 17.69 18.42
CA PRO A 205 1.86 16.87 18.34
C PRO A 205 0.61 17.55 18.92
N GLU A 206 0.68 18.10 20.11
CA GLU A 206 -0.46 18.70 20.85
C GLU A 206 -1.04 19.95 20.15
N ARG A 207 -0.28 20.55 19.25
CA ARG A 207 -0.68 21.73 18.45
C ARG A 207 -1.05 21.37 17.02
N THR A 208 -0.81 20.12 16.61
CA THR A 208 -1.03 19.65 15.23
C THR A 208 -2.45 19.10 15.08
N ARG A 209 -3.22 19.74 14.19
CA ARG A 209 -4.59 19.33 13.82
C ARG A 209 -4.54 18.39 12.65
N VAL A 210 -5.18 17.23 12.77
CA VAL A 210 -5.16 16.16 11.77
C VAL A 210 -6.57 15.87 11.28
N ALA A 211 -6.73 15.77 9.95
CA ALA A 211 -7.93 15.24 9.30
C ALA A 211 -7.61 13.90 8.63
N VAL A 212 -8.43 12.87 8.86
CA VAL A 212 -8.23 11.53 8.28
C VAL A 212 -9.44 11.17 7.42
N GLN A 213 -9.23 11.04 6.11
CA GLN A 213 -10.25 10.55 5.20
C GLN A 213 -10.19 9.03 5.13
N GLY A 214 -11.30 8.37 5.51
CA GLY A 214 -11.38 6.92 5.54
C GLY A 214 -11.06 6.33 6.92
N PHE A 215 -12.11 5.93 7.65
CA PHE A 215 -12.00 5.29 8.97
C PHE A 215 -12.17 3.78 8.86
N GLY A 216 -11.26 3.15 8.08
CA GLY A 216 -11.19 1.71 7.82
C GLY A 216 -9.88 1.09 8.30
N ASN A 217 -9.45 -0.01 7.63
CA ASN A 217 -8.30 -0.84 8.02
C ASN A 217 -6.96 -0.11 8.13
N ALA A 218 -6.77 0.98 7.40
CA ALA A 218 -5.54 1.79 7.47
C ALA A 218 -5.76 3.09 8.25
N GLY A 219 -6.91 3.75 8.05
CA GLY A 219 -7.20 5.04 8.66
C GLY A 219 -7.45 4.96 10.17
N TYR A 220 -8.16 3.93 10.67
CA TYR A 220 -8.33 3.77 12.10
C TYR A 220 -7.00 3.58 12.85
N PRO A 221 -6.10 2.63 12.45
CA PRO A 221 -4.84 2.47 13.16
C PRO A 221 -3.95 3.71 13.13
N VAL A 222 -3.88 4.43 12.01
CA VAL A 222 -3.07 5.66 11.94
C VAL A 222 -3.65 6.77 12.82
N ALA A 223 -4.98 6.96 12.82
CA ALA A 223 -5.66 7.94 13.66
C ALA A 223 -5.45 7.66 15.16
N LYS A 224 -5.60 6.39 15.56
CA LYS A 224 -5.37 5.93 16.94
C LYS A 224 -3.95 6.22 17.40
N LEU A 225 -2.95 5.79 16.63
CA LEU A 225 -1.53 5.97 16.96
C LEU A 225 -1.14 7.46 17.01
N LEU A 226 -1.68 8.27 16.11
CA LEU A 226 -1.47 9.72 16.15
C LEU A 226 -2.08 10.34 17.40
N GLN A 227 -3.31 9.95 17.79
CA GLN A 227 -3.92 10.43 19.04
C GLN A 227 -3.11 10.01 20.26
N GLU A 228 -2.69 8.75 20.34
CA GLU A 228 -1.84 8.24 21.43
C GLU A 228 -0.51 9.02 21.55
N ALA A 229 0.01 9.54 20.43
CA ALA A 229 1.19 10.38 20.38
C ALA A 229 0.90 11.88 20.63
N GLY A 230 -0.34 12.24 20.97
CA GLY A 230 -0.73 13.60 21.35
C GLY A 230 -1.29 14.46 20.21
N TYR A 231 -1.40 13.95 18.97
CA TYR A 231 -1.99 14.70 17.86
C TYR A 231 -3.49 14.86 18.04
N ARG A 232 -4.02 16.00 17.61
CA ARG A 232 -5.44 16.30 17.68
C ARG A 232 -6.16 15.87 16.42
N ILE A 233 -6.90 14.77 16.46
CA ILE A 233 -7.70 14.28 15.34
C ILE A 233 -9.00 15.06 15.30
N VAL A 234 -9.08 16.09 14.46
CA VAL A 234 -10.22 17.03 14.41
C VAL A 234 -11.28 16.65 13.39
N ALA A 235 -10.96 15.79 12.41
CA ALA A 235 -11.91 15.34 11.42
C ALA A 235 -11.63 13.90 10.98
N LEU A 236 -12.71 13.17 10.72
CA LEU A 236 -12.70 11.79 10.23
C LEU A 236 -13.83 11.60 9.24
N SER A 237 -13.66 10.72 8.24
CA SER A 237 -14.75 10.33 7.35
C SER A 237 -14.76 8.85 7.01
N ASP A 238 -15.86 8.39 6.47
CA ASP A 238 -16.00 7.08 5.82
C ASP A 238 -16.79 7.20 4.50
N SER A 239 -17.31 6.07 3.99
CA SER A 239 -18.07 6.05 2.74
C SER A 239 -19.42 6.78 2.81
N GLN A 240 -19.91 7.14 4.00
CA GLN A 240 -21.20 7.81 4.20
C GLN A 240 -21.06 9.33 4.43
N GLY A 241 -19.84 9.80 4.70
CA GLY A 241 -19.53 11.20 4.99
C GLY A 241 -18.51 11.35 6.10
N GLY A 242 -18.39 12.54 6.66
CA GLY A 242 -17.43 12.86 7.69
C GLY A 242 -18.01 13.66 8.85
N ILE A 243 -17.22 13.75 9.89
CA ILE A 243 -17.47 14.55 11.10
C ILE A 243 -16.26 15.42 11.42
N VAL A 244 -16.52 16.63 11.94
CA VAL A 244 -15.48 17.56 12.40
C VAL A 244 -15.85 18.13 13.74
N ALA A 245 -14.85 18.20 14.66
CA ALA A 245 -14.95 18.84 15.97
C ALA A 245 -13.63 19.53 16.31
N GLU A 246 -13.71 20.79 16.76
CA GLU A 246 -12.54 21.59 17.10
C GLU A 246 -11.73 20.99 18.27
N GLY A 247 -12.41 20.37 19.23
CA GLY A 247 -11.80 19.69 20.39
C GLY A 247 -11.10 18.38 20.03
N GLY A 248 -11.36 17.83 18.83
CA GLY A 248 -10.95 16.50 18.42
C GLY A 248 -11.89 15.41 18.90
N PHE A 249 -11.54 14.17 18.55
CA PHE A 249 -12.32 12.97 18.85
C PHE A 249 -11.49 11.97 19.67
N ASP A 250 -12.15 11.17 20.51
CA ASP A 250 -11.60 9.95 21.06
C ASP A 250 -11.75 8.81 20.04
N ILE A 251 -10.62 8.37 19.50
CA ILE A 251 -10.60 7.46 18.34
C ILE A 251 -11.03 6.05 18.71
N GLU A 252 -10.70 5.59 19.91
CA GLU A 252 -11.09 4.26 20.38
C GLU A 252 -12.60 4.17 20.62
N SER A 253 -13.17 5.15 21.34
CA SER A 253 -14.63 5.26 21.59
C SER A 253 -15.41 5.32 20.27
N LEU A 254 -14.93 6.12 19.32
CA LEU A 254 -15.53 6.29 18.01
C LEU A 254 -15.50 4.99 17.19
N HIS A 255 -14.40 4.24 17.27
CA HIS A 255 -14.28 2.94 16.60
C HIS A 255 -15.24 1.91 17.18
N GLN A 256 -15.32 1.80 18.51
CA GLN A 256 -16.22 0.88 19.20
C GLN A 256 -17.70 1.21 18.88
N HIS A 257 -18.07 2.48 18.91
CA HIS A 257 -19.41 2.93 18.52
C HIS A 257 -19.73 2.56 17.07
N LYS A 258 -18.80 2.84 16.15
CA LYS A 258 -18.99 2.48 14.73
C LYS A 258 -19.11 0.97 14.50
N GLN A 259 -18.40 0.14 15.26
CA GLN A 259 -18.55 -1.31 15.16
C GLN A 259 -19.96 -1.77 15.56
N GLN A 260 -20.57 -1.14 16.57
CA GLN A 260 -21.90 -1.48 17.08
C GLN A 260 -23.02 -0.91 16.21
N THR A 261 -22.92 0.35 15.80
CA THR A 261 -24.01 1.10 15.15
C THR A 261 -23.89 1.18 13.65
N ARG A 262 -22.68 0.91 13.09
CA ARG A 262 -22.33 1.15 11.68
C ARG A 262 -22.35 2.61 11.26
N LYS A 263 -22.38 3.55 12.23
CA LYS A 263 -22.38 5.00 11.97
C LYS A 263 -21.10 5.63 12.49
N LEU A 264 -20.65 6.66 11.79
CA LEU A 264 -19.58 7.53 12.24
C LEU A 264 -20.19 8.75 12.93
N GLU A 265 -20.27 8.70 14.26
CA GLU A 265 -20.82 9.77 15.11
C GLU A 265 -19.81 10.07 16.20
N GLY A 266 -19.59 11.36 16.52
CA GLY A 266 -18.67 11.77 17.59
C GLY A 266 -19.21 11.34 18.96
N VAL A 267 -18.50 10.42 19.59
CA VAL A 267 -18.83 9.91 20.94
C VAL A 267 -17.57 9.87 21.80
N TYR A 268 -17.76 10.06 23.09
CA TYR A 268 -16.79 9.74 24.12
C TYR A 268 -17.38 8.69 25.03
N CYS A 269 -16.68 7.59 25.25
CA CYS A 269 -17.13 6.49 26.09
C CYS A 269 -16.23 6.32 27.31
N GLU A 270 -16.83 6.28 28.51
CA GLU A 270 -16.17 5.92 29.76
C GLU A 270 -16.84 4.64 30.28
N ALA A 271 -16.09 3.55 30.33
CA ALA A 271 -16.60 2.21 30.61
C ALA A 271 -17.77 1.82 29.67
N SER A 272 -18.99 1.68 30.18
CA SER A 272 -20.19 1.30 29.41
C SER A 272 -21.09 2.50 29.04
N VAL A 273 -20.73 3.73 29.44
CA VAL A 273 -21.53 4.93 29.16
C VAL A 273 -20.85 5.70 28.03
N CYS A 274 -21.61 5.98 26.98
CA CYS A 274 -21.16 6.79 25.85
C CYS A 274 -22.00 8.08 25.77
N GLU A 275 -21.31 9.21 25.67
CA GLU A 275 -21.92 10.52 25.46
C GLU A 275 -21.59 11.05 24.07
N LEU A 276 -22.57 11.68 23.40
CA LEU A 276 -22.37 12.33 22.12
C LEU A 276 -21.50 13.58 22.30
N VAL A 277 -20.40 13.65 21.56
CA VAL A 277 -19.58 14.85 21.46
C VAL A 277 -20.15 15.77 20.39
N GLY A 278 -20.24 17.05 20.69
CA GLY A 278 -20.69 18.04 19.72
C GLY A 278 -19.79 18.06 18.49
N HIS A 279 -20.35 17.72 17.33
CA HIS A 279 -19.66 17.69 16.06
C HIS A 279 -20.55 18.25 14.93
N ARG A 280 -19.94 18.63 13.83
CA ARG A 280 -20.62 19.00 12.58
C ARG A 280 -20.41 17.90 11.56
N ASN A 281 -21.47 17.46 10.89
CA ASN A 281 -21.38 16.59 9.73
C ASN A 281 -20.83 17.36 8.54
N ILE A 282 -19.97 16.71 7.77
CA ILE A 282 -19.34 17.25 6.56
C ILE A 282 -19.30 16.19 5.47
N SER A 283 -19.14 16.61 4.22
CA SER A 283 -18.88 15.69 3.12
C SER A 283 -17.41 15.23 3.10
N ASN A 284 -17.11 14.22 2.27
CA ASN A 284 -15.72 13.81 2.04
C ASN A 284 -14.90 14.90 1.37
N GLU A 285 -15.50 15.66 0.47
CA GLU A 285 -14.89 16.80 -0.23
C GLU A 285 -14.58 17.93 0.77
N GLU A 286 -15.55 18.28 1.63
CA GLU A 286 -15.33 19.29 2.68
C GLU A 286 -14.19 18.89 3.63
N LEU A 287 -14.05 17.59 3.95
CA LEU A 287 -12.96 17.10 4.80
C LEU A 287 -11.60 17.35 4.16
N LEU A 288 -11.43 17.07 2.86
CA LEU A 288 -10.17 17.30 2.15
C LEU A 288 -9.78 18.79 2.13
N GLU A 289 -10.76 19.69 2.17
CA GLU A 289 -10.57 21.14 2.08
C GLU A 289 -10.44 21.83 3.45
N LEU A 290 -10.42 21.08 4.55
CA LEU A 290 -10.25 21.63 5.90
C LEU A 290 -8.88 22.31 6.06
N ASP A 291 -8.86 23.42 6.80
CA ASP A 291 -7.63 24.06 7.25
C ASP A 291 -7.06 23.26 8.44
N VAL A 292 -6.12 22.37 8.14
CA VAL A 292 -5.45 21.50 9.12
C VAL A 292 -3.95 21.48 8.86
N ASP A 293 -3.19 21.05 9.86
CA ASP A 293 -1.74 20.92 9.69
C ASP A 293 -1.37 19.66 8.90
N LEU A 294 -2.13 18.58 9.08
CA LEU A 294 -1.90 17.31 8.41
C LEU A 294 -3.22 16.70 7.89
N LEU A 295 -3.26 16.43 6.59
CA LEU A 295 -4.33 15.67 5.92
C LEU A 295 -3.84 14.26 5.63
N VAL A 296 -4.65 13.25 5.98
CA VAL A 296 -4.33 11.83 5.83
C VAL A 296 -5.40 11.14 4.98
N PRO A 297 -5.26 11.15 3.63
CA PRO A 297 -6.15 10.37 2.76
C PRO A 297 -5.81 8.88 2.89
N ALA A 298 -6.77 8.11 3.46
CA ALA A 298 -6.64 6.68 3.76
C ALA A 298 -7.80 5.84 3.19
N ALA A 299 -8.54 6.35 2.20
CA ALA A 299 -9.71 5.70 1.64
C ALA A 299 -9.50 5.28 0.17
N LEU A 300 -9.65 6.20 -0.76
CA LEU A 300 -9.70 5.94 -2.20
C LEU A 300 -8.56 6.62 -2.96
N GLU A 301 -8.29 6.11 -4.15
CA GLU A 301 -7.44 6.75 -5.15
C GLU A 301 -8.11 7.97 -5.77
N GLY A 302 -7.32 8.93 -6.30
CA GLY A 302 -7.80 10.05 -7.10
C GLY A 302 -8.76 11.00 -6.38
N VAL A 303 -8.66 11.16 -5.06
CA VAL A 303 -9.53 12.07 -4.28
C VAL A 303 -9.07 13.53 -4.32
N ILE A 304 -7.79 13.77 -4.60
CA ILE A 304 -7.23 15.11 -4.85
C ILE A 304 -6.90 15.22 -6.33
N THR A 305 -7.67 16.03 -7.03
CA THR A 305 -7.67 16.16 -8.49
C THR A 305 -7.28 17.58 -8.90
N ALA A 306 -7.10 17.80 -10.20
CA ALA A 306 -6.89 19.14 -10.74
C ALA A 306 -8.04 20.11 -10.41
N GLU A 307 -9.26 19.60 -10.19
CA GLU A 307 -10.46 20.42 -9.92
C GLU A 307 -10.53 20.90 -8.46
N ASN A 308 -10.06 20.11 -7.49
CA ASN A 308 -10.17 20.44 -6.07
C ASN A 308 -8.84 20.84 -5.42
N VAL A 309 -7.69 20.58 -6.04
CA VAL A 309 -6.35 20.88 -5.49
C VAL A 309 -6.19 22.34 -5.06
N GLY A 310 -6.82 23.28 -5.77
CA GLY A 310 -6.81 24.71 -5.42
C GLY A 310 -7.48 25.04 -4.09
N ARG A 311 -8.35 24.17 -3.58
CA ARG A 311 -9.08 24.34 -2.32
C ARG A 311 -8.48 23.58 -1.13
N ILE A 312 -7.48 22.72 -1.37
CA ILE A 312 -6.75 22.02 -0.29
C ILE A 312 -6.00 23.05 0.55
N ARG A 313 -6.20 23.04 1.86
CA ARG A 313 -5.59 24.01 2.80
C ARG A 313 -4.66 23.37 3.83
N ALA A 314 -4.52 22.07 3.79
CA ALA A 314 -3.58 21.35 4.64
C ALA A 314 -2.13 21.79 4.37
N ARG A 315 -1.30 21.84 5.41
CA ARG A 315 0.13 22.16 5.28
C ARG A 315 0.94 20.99 4.78
N ALA A 316 0.53 19.78 5.16
CA ALA A 316 1.12 18.54 4.69
C ALA A 316 0.04 17.48 4.43
N ILE A 317 0.34 16.56 3.49
CA ILE A 317 -0.54 15.43 3.14
C ILE A 317 0.27 14.15 3.33
N ALA A 318 -0.25 13.18 4.09
CA ALA A 318 0.33 11.84 4.23
C ALA A 318 -0.54 10.82 3.48
N GLU A 319 -0.08 10.33 2.36
CA GLU A 319 -0.81 9.41 1.49
C GLU A 319 -0.83 7.98 2.05
N VAL A 320 -1.87 7.62 2.76
CA VAL A 320 -2.07 6.26 3.28
C VAL A 320 -2.81 5.37 2.28
N ALA A 321 -3.74 5.93 1.50
CA ALA A 321 -4.29 5.27 0.32
C ALA A 321 -3.25 5.16 -0.80
N ASN A 322 -3.47 4.30 -1.78
CA ASN A 322 -2.64 4.26 -2.99
C ASN A 322 -3.13 5.35 -3.96
N GLY A 323 -2.21 6.20 -4.44
CA GLY A 323 -2.47 7.22 -5.43
C GLY A 323 -3.66 8.16 -5.12
N PRO A 324 -3.81 8.69 -3.89
CA PRO A 324 -4.94 9.57 -3.56
C PRO A 324 -4.84 10.92 -4.27
N ILE A 325 -3.64 11.29 -4.76
CA ILE A 325 -3.38 12.52 -5.51
C ILE A 325 -3.14 12.17 -6.98
N GLU A 326 -3.95 12.73 -7.86
CA GLU A 326 -3.77 12.60 -9.31
C GLU A 326 -2.48 13.29 -9.79
N SER A 327 -1.88 12.77 -10.85
CA SER A 327 -0.63 13.29 -11.40
C SER A 327 -0.67 14.79 -11.73
N GLY A 328 -1.81 15.29 -12.19
CA GLY A 328 -2.01 16.69 -12.52
C GLY A 328 -2.07 17.64 -11.32
N ALA A 329 -2.32 17.12 -10.12
CA ALA A 329 -2.41 17.91 -8.89
C ALA A 329 -1.06 18.11 -8.19
N ASP A 330 -0.08 17.24 -8.40
CA ASP A 330 1.24 17.30 -7.73
C ASP A 330 1.95 18.65 -7.90
N ALA A 331 1.97 19.22 -9.11
CA ALA A 331 2.61 20.49 -9.40
C ALA A 331 1.97 21.66 -8.62
N SER A 332 0.64 21.71 -8.60
CA SER A 332 -0.11 22.74 -7.88
C SER A 332 0.12 22.68 -6.37
N LEU A 333 0.18 21.48 -5.78
CA LEU A 333 0.49 21.30 -4.35
C LEU A 333 1.90 21.83 -4.03
N ARG A 334 2.87 21.52 -4.88
CA ARG A 334 4.25 22.01 -4.73
C ARG A 334 4.33 23.53 -4.81
N GLU A 335 3.71 24.14 -5.81
CA GLU A 335 3.69 25.61 -5.98
C GLU A 335 3.06 26.33 -4.78
N ARG A 336 2.12 25.66 -4.11
CA ARG A 336 1.45 26.17 -2.91
C ARG A 336 2.20 25.85 -1.61
N GLY A 337 3.37 25.18 -1.69
CA GLY A 337 4.18 24.82 -0.53
C GLY A 337 3.59 23.71 0.34
N ILE A 338 2.67 22.90 -0.19
CA ILE A 338 2.07 21.76 0.50
C ILE A 338 2.99 20.54 0.37
N THR A 339 3.50 20.07 1.50
CA THR A 339 4.38 18.89 1.50
C THR A 339 3.57 17.61 1.34
N VAL A 340 3.99 16.70 0.46
CA VAL A 340 3.36 15.38 0.28
C VAL A 340 4.31 14.28 0.73
N LEU A 341 3.91 13.51 1.74
CA LEU A 341 4.54 12.25 2.14
C LEU A 341 3.98 11.15 1.21
N PRO A 342 4.79 10.61 0.27
CA PRO A 342 4.26 9.83 -0.84
C PRO A 342 3.82 8.43 -0.42
N ASP A 343 2.80 7.91 -1.06
CA ASP A 343 2.20 6.60 -0.81
C ASP A 343 3.18 5.43 -0.91
N VAL A 344 4.13 5.48 -1.86
CA VAL A 344 5.17 4.45 -2.03
C VAL A 344 6.04 4.24 -0.77
N LEU A 345 6.08 5.23 0.13
CA LEU A 345 6.69 5.15 1.45
C LEU A 345 5.63 4.99 2.54
N THR A 346 4.67 5.92 2.59
CA THR A 346 3.77 6.10 3.73
C THR A 346 2.94 4.84 4.03
N ASN A 347 2.48 4.14 3.00
CA ASN A 347 1.72 2.89 3.15
C ASN A 347 2.57 1.61 3.00
N ALA A 348 3.90 1.73 2.93
CA ALA A 348 4.80 0.57 2.76
C ALA A 348 4.88 -0.35 3.99
N GLY A 349 4.32 0.05 5.14
CA GLY A 349 4.27 -0.80 6.33
C GLY A 349 3.60 -2.15 6.08
N GLY A 350 2.53 -2.16 5.27
CA GLY A 350 1.84 -3.39 4.90
C GLY A 350 2.71 -4.40 4.16
N VAL A 351 3.48 -3.98 3.15
CA VAL A 351 4.40 -4.88 2.42
C VAL A 351 5.61 -5.24 3.28
N THR A 352 6.06 -4.37 4.17
CA THR A 352 7.16 -4.63 5.10
C THR A 352 6.80 -5.77 6.07
N VAL A 353 5.61 -5.74 6.70
CA VAL A 353 5.18 -6.85 7.56
C VAL A 353 4.87 -8.11 6.75
N SER A 354 4.42 -7.97 5.49
CA SER A 354 4.34 -9.14 4.59
C SER A 354 5.71 -9.78 4.33
N TYR A 355 6.78 -8.98 4.21
CA TYR A 355 8.14 -9.49 4.14
C TYR A 355 8.53 -10.22 5.43
N PHE A 356 8.20 -9.67 6.60
CA PHE A 356 8.46 -10.34 7.88
C PHE A 356 7.72 -11.68 8.00
N GLU A 357 6.47 -11.76 7.54
CA GLU A 357 5.72 -13.02 7.47
C GLU A 357 6.46 -14.06 6.62
N TRP A 358 6.94 -13.67 5.45
CA TRP A 358 7.72 -14.54 4.59
C TRP A 358 9.02 -15.00 5.25
N VAL A 359 9.77 -14.11 5.91
CA VAL A 359 10.98 -14.45 6.67
C VAL A 359 10.67 -15.48 7.77
N GLN A 360 9.64 -15.23 8.58
CA GLN A 360 9.20 -16.14 9.65
C GLN A 360 8.84 -17.52 9.10
N ASN A 361 8.13 -17.57 7.98
CA ASN A 361 7.74 -18.81 7.31
C ASN A 361 8.95 -19.58 6.76
N ARG A 362 9.97 -18.86 6.23
CA ARG A 362 11.22 -19.45 5.72
C ARG A 362 12.11 -19.98 6.84
N GLN A 363 12.11 -19.31 7.98
CA GLN A 363 12.90 -19.69 9.15
C GLN A 363 12.19 -20.72 10.05
N GLY A 364 10.86 -20.89 9.89
CA GLY A 364 10.06 -21.73 10.76
C GLY A 364 9.96 -21.19 12.20
N HIS A 365 10.15 -19.87 12.38
CA HIS A 365 10.17 -19.21 13.68
C HIS A 365 9.24 -17.98 13.69
N PRO A 366 8.10 -18.04 14.40
CA PRO A 366 7.19 -16.92 14.54
C PRO A 366 7.76 -15.84 15.47
N TRP A 367 7.56 -14.58 15.10
CA TRP A 367 7.98 -13.43 15.91
C TRP A 367 6.81 -12.93 16.77
N THR A 368 7.14 -12.35 17.90
CA THR A 368 6.18 -11.65 18.75
C THR A 368 5.69 -10.36 18.07
N LEU A 369 4.56 -9.83 18.54
CA LEU A 369 4.06 -8.53 18.05
C LEU A 369 5.06 -7.40 18.25
N GLU A 370 5.77 -7.41 19.39
CA GLU A 370 6.79 -6.42 19.73
C GLU A 370 7.97 -6.48 18.74
N GLU A 371 8.50 -7.67 18.47
CA GLU A 371 9.56 -7.85 17.48
C GLU A 371 9.16 -7.37 16.08
N VAL A 372 7.89 -7.60 15.68
CA VAL A 372 7.38 -7.13 14.40
C VAL A 372 7.31 -5.59 14.38
N ARG A 373 6.83 -4.96 15.46
CA ARG A 373 6.72 -3.51 15.58
C ARG A 373 8.09 -2.82 15.55
N ASP A 374 9.03 -3.32 16.34
CA ASP A 374 10.40 -2.76 16.42
C ASP A 374 11.12 -2.84 15.06
N ARG A 375 11.01 -3.98 14.38
CA ARG A 375 11.59 -4.14 13.05
C ARG A 375 10.90 -3.27 12.00
N LEU A 376 9.59 -3.10 12.10
CA LEU A 376 8.83 -2.20 11.22
C LEU A 376 9.29 -0.76 11.40
N GLU A 377 9.44 -0.29 12.65
CA GLU A 377 9.96 1.05 12.94
C GLU A 377 11.34 1.26 12.32
N GLN A 378 12.26 0.32 12.52
CA GLN A 378 13.60 0.40 11.96
C GLN A 378 13.62 0.47 10.42
N VAL A 379 12.77 -0.31 9.75
CA VAL A 379 12.69 -0.31 8.28
C VAL A 379 12.10 1.01 7.77
N MET A 380 10.98 1.44 8.35
CA MET A 380 10.28 2.64 7.88
C MET A 380 11.09 3.92 8.16
N SER A 381 11.72 4.03 9.33
CA SER A 381 12.58 5.17 9.66
C SER A 381 13.80 5.24 8.73
N ARG A 382 14.49 4.11 8.47
CA ARG A 382 15.61 4.08 7.51
C ARG A 382 15.17 4.44 6.09
N ALA A 383 14.00 3.99 5.66
CA ALA A 383 13.48 4.33 4.35
C ALA A 383 13.17 5.84 4.25
N PHE A 384 12.55 6.42 5.29
CA PHE A 384 12.31 7.85 5.36
C PHE A 384 13.63 8.65 5.34
N ASP A 385 14.64 8.24 6.12
CA ASP A 385 15.96 8.89 6.14
C ASP A 385 16.63 8.92 4.77
N ALA A 386 16.54 7.82 4.03
CA ALA A 386 17.10 7.76 2.68
C ALA A 386 16.42 8.75 1.74
N ILE A 387 15.09 8.84 1.79
CA ILE A 387 14.30 9.78 0.97
C ILE A 387 14.59 11.22 1.41
N TRP A 388 14.64 11.50 2.72
CA TRP A 388 14.87 12.84 3.24
C TRP A 388 16.24 13.39 2.82
N ARG A 389 17.27 12.56 2.79
CA ARG A 389 18.61 12.96 2.31
C ARG A 389 18.60 13.37 0.83
N ILE A 390 17.88 12.63 -0.02
CA ILE A 390 17.73 13.00 -1.44
C ILE A 390 16.90 14.30 -1.56
N HIS A 391 15.78 14.38 -0.85
CA HIS A 391 14.91 15.55 -0.83
C HIS A 391 15.70 16.83 -0.51
N THR A 392 16.49 16.80 0.57
CA THR A 392 17.25 17.99 1.02
C THR A 392 18.55 18.21 0.25
N GLY A 393 19.20 17.16 -0.24
CA GLY A 393 20.47 17.24 -0.95
C GLY A 393 20.33 17.62 -2.42
N GLU A 394 19.23 17.23 -3.05
CA GLU A 394 18.98 17.47 -4.49
C GLU A 394 17.83 18.47 -4.72
N ASP A 395 17.24 19.03 -3.66
CA ASP A 395 16.12 19.99 -3.70
C ASP A 395 14.94 19.51 -4.56
N VAL A 396 14.56 18.26 -4.39
CA VAL A 396 13.44 17.64 -5.11
C VAL A 396 12.28 17.28 -4.17
N PRO A 397 11.02 17.22 -4.63
CA PRO A 397 9.89 16.79 -3.81
C PRO A 397 10.12 15.40 -3.21
N LEU A 398 9.54 15.11 -2.02
CA LEU A 398 9.66 13.80 -1.36
C LEU A 398 9.20 12.64 -2.25
N ARG A 399 8.17 12.84 -3.10
CA ARG A 399 7.73 11.84 -4.07
C ARG A 399 8.83 11.52 -5.09
N ASP A 400 9.44 12.54 -5.69
CA ASP A 400 10.51 12.35 -6.66
C ASP A 400 11.74 11.73 -5.97
N ALA A 401 12.07 12.18 -4.76
CA ALA A 401 13.13 11.60 -3.93
C ALA A 401 12.90 10.09 -3.65
N ALA A 402 11.65 9.68 -3.37
CA ALA A 402 11.31 8.28 -3.18
C ALA A 402 11.55 7.43 -4.45
N TYR A 403 11.15 7.95 -5.61
CA TYR A 403 11.44 7.30 -6.89
C TYR A 403 12.95 7.21 -7.16
N ILE A 404 13.70 8.27 -6.88
CA ILE A 404 15.17 8.29 -7.05
C ILE A 404 15.84 7.22 -6.16
N VAL A 405 15.43 7.13 -4.89
CA VAL A 405 15.92 6.07 -3.98
C VAL A 405 15.64 4.68 -4.54
N ALA A 406 14.41 4.45 -5.03
CA ALA A 406 14.03 3.16 -5.61
C ALA A 406 14.85 2.84 -6.86
N LEU A 407 14.96 3.79 -7.80
CA LEU A 407 15.67 3.62 -9.05
C LEU A 407 17.17 3.38 -8.85
N ARG A 408 17.81 4.10 -7.90
CA ARG A 408 19.21 3.85 -7.56
C ARG A 408 19.43 2.45 -6.98
N ARG A 409 18.58 1.98 -6.07
CA ARG A 409 18.68 0.62 -5.50
C ARG A 409 18.46 -0.48 -6.55
N ILE A 410 17.48 -0.31 -7.44
CA ILE A 410 17.25 -1.25 -8.54
C ILE A 410 18.42 -1.19 -9.52
N GLY A 411 18.91 0.02 -9.80
CA GLY A 411 20.08 0.24 -10.67
C GLY A 411 21.32 -0.45 -10.15
N GLU A 412 21.67 -0.28 -8.89
CA GLU A 412 22.81 -0.96 -8.24
C GLU A 412 22.70 -2.49 -8.36
N ALA A 413 21.50 -3.07 -8.23
CA ALA A 413 21.29 -4.50 -8.40
C ALA A 413 21.48 -4.95 -9.86
N ILE A 414 20.97 -4.18 -10.84
CA ILE A 414 21.14 -4.46 -12.27
C ILE A 414 22.64 -4.33 -12.65
N GLU A 415 23.28 -3.25 -12.21
CA GLU A 415 24.70 -2.99 -12.50
C GLU A 415 25.61 -4.06 -11.91
N SER A 416 25.27 -4.62 -10.75
CA SER A 416 26.00 -5.72 -10.12
C SER A 416 26.00 -7.01 -10.97
N GLN A 417 25.07 -7.14 -11.91
CA GLN A 417 25.01 -8.26 -12.87
C GLN A 417 25.80 -7.98 -14.15
N GLY A 418 26.37 -6.76 -14.28
CA GLY A 418 27.10 -6.29 -15.46
C GLY A 418 26.23 -5.49 -16.42
N THR A 419 26.67 -4.28 -16.74
CA THR A 419 26.06 -3.39 -17.71
C THR A 419 26.94 -3.19 -18.93
N ARG A 420 26.46 -2.48 -19.94
CA ARG A 420 27.22 -2.13 -21.14
C ARG A 420 28.57 -1.49 -20.80
N VAL A 421 28.61 -0.61 -19.79
CA VAL A 421 29.87 0.04 -19.36
C VAL A 421 30.87 -1.01 -18.88
N PHE A 422 30.45 -1.92 -17.99
CA PHE A 422 31.29 -3.00 -17.49
C PHE A 422 31.83 -3.88 -18.62
N PHE A 423 30.99 -4.30 -19.56
CA PHE A 423 31.41 -5.16 -20.67
C PHE A 423 32.21 -4.42 -21.74
N ALA A 424 32.05 -3.09 -21.88
CA ALA A 424 32.84 -2.28 -22.79
C ALA A 424 34.23 -1.98 -22.23
N GLU A 425 34.37 -1.80 -20.92
CA GLU A 425 35.65 -1.54 -20.23
C GLU A 425 36.47 -2.81 -19.96
N GLY A 426 35.82 -3.97 -19.91
CA GLY A 426 36.44 -5.28 -19.64
C GLY A 426 37.28 -5.87 -20.80
N GLY A 427 37.49 -5.16 -21.88
CA GLY A 427 38.31 -5.55 -23.03
C GLY A 427 39.80 -5.26 -22.86
N ARG A 428 40.38 -5.37 -21.65
CA ARG A 428 41.83 -5.32 -21.40
C ARG A 428 42.25 -6.48 -20.54
#